data_44ea75254b1e297f2ff251dcac1b972c
#
_entry.id   44ea75254b1e297f2ff251dcac1b972c
#
_cell.length_a   1.000
_cell.length_b   1.000
_cell.length_c   1.000
_cell.angle_alpha   90.00
_cell.angle_beta   90.00
_cell.angle_gamma   90.00
#
_symmetry.space_group_name_H-M   'P 1'
#
loop_
_entity.id
_entity.type
_entity.pdbx_description
1 polymer ?
#
loop_
_entity_poly.entity_id
_entity_poly.type
_entity_poly.pdbx_seq_one_letter_code
_entity_poly.pdbx_strand_id
1 'polypeptide(L)'
;RIGSVGMLWACNGGGWLGHFISDSDIRNSKIKRLLEKGEIEEFYVESVKNPFYIRSEDTEYLNKKSTKKEVKFLAPLDNLLWDRKMIRDIFDFDYSWEVYTPVAKRKFGYYVLPVLYGNQFIGRFEPKQYRGEEELRLENWWWEDGIKINDRLIEKLEEGMNRFCNYLGAQQVNKDDWNNMVLNR
;
A
#
# COMPACT_ATOMS: atom_id res chain seq x y z
N ARG A 1 12.68 4.86 12.20
CA ARG A 1 11.90 4.76 10.95
C ARG A 1 11.75 3.31 10.47
N ILE A 2 12.81 2.49 10.52
CA ILE A 2 12.69 1.07 10.12
C ILE A 2 11.49 0.41 10.80
N GLY A 3 11.41 0.48 12.13
CA GLY A 3 10.31 -0.13 12.88
C GLY A 3 8.91 0.44 12.58
N SER A 4 8.78 1.67 12.06
CA SER A 4 7.47 2.23 11.70
C SER A 4 6.94 1.77 10.34
N VAL A 5 7.79 1.18 9.50
CA VAL A 5 7.45 0.66 8.16
C VAL A 5 7.55 -0.87 8.13
N GLY A 6 8.26 -1.47 9.11
CA GLY A 6 8.61 -2.88 9.17
C GLY A 6 9.99 -3.15 8.61
N MET A 7 10.28 -2.67 7.41
CA MET A 7 11.59 -2.78 6.77
C MET A 7 11.88 -1.57 5.89
N LEU A 8 13.15 -1.27 5.67
CA LEU A 8 13.61 -0.24 4.74
C LEU A 8 14.91 -0.66 4.06
N TRP A 9 15.24 -0.03 2.95
CA TRP A 9 16.51 -0.16 2.25
C TRP A 9 17.24 1.17 2.17
N ALA A 10 18.55 1.14 1.82
CA ALA A 10 19.36 2.35 1.78
C ALA A 10 19.21 3.18 0.49
N CYS A 11 18.67 2.60 -0.59
CA CYS A 11 18.76 3.20 -1.93
C CYS A 11 17.78 4.34 -2.21
N ASN A 12 16.83 4.61 -1.30
CA ASN A 12 15.91 5.74 -1.43
C ASN A 12 15.81 6.55 -0.14
N GLY A 13 16.43 7.74 -0.14
CA GLY A 13 16.39 8.65 1.01
C GLY A 13 14.99 9.15 1.36
N GLY A 14 14.10 9.28 0.40
CA GLY A 14 12.72 9.73 0.62
C GLY A 14 11.93 8.82 1.56
N GLY A 15 12.13 7.52 1.51
CA GLY A 15 11.49 6.56 2.41
C GLY A 15 11.84 6.74 3.89
N TRP A 16 12.95 7.40 4.18
CA TRP A 16 13.43 7.61 5.55
C TRP A 16 12.79 8.81 6.27
N LEU A 17 12.12 9.70 5.55
CA LEU A 17 11.39 10.86 6.09
C LEU A 17 12.21 11.77 7.02
N GLY A 18 13.44 12.00 6.70
CA GLY A 18 14.28 12.90 7.48
C GLY A 18 15.23 13.69 6.59
N HIS A 19 15.33 15.01 6.81
CA HIS A 19 16.11 15.88 5.95
C HIS A 19 17.58 15.45 5.85
N PHE A 20 18.24 15.19 6.96
CA PHE A 20 19.65 14.75 6.92
C PHE A 20 19.82 13.27 6.61
N ILE A 21 18.87 12.41 6.92
CA ILE A 21 18.95 10.98 6.60
C ILE A 21 18.65 10.72 5.12
N SER A 22 18.16 11.72 4.37
CA SER A 22 18.05 11.64 2.92
C SER A 22 19.40 11.63 2.22
N ASP A 23 20.44 12.21 2.83
CA ASP A 23 21.81 12.07 2.36
C ASP A 23 22.29 10.62 2.47
N SER A 24 22.90 10.10 1.37
CA SER A 24 23.28 8.70 1.28
C SER A 24 24.40 8.30 2.23
N ASP A 25 25.39 9.17 2.42
CA ASP A 25 26.58 8.85 3.22
C ASP A 25 26.22 8.85 4.69
N ILE A 26 25.43 9.84 5.11
CA ILE A 26 24.89 9.91 6.47
C ILE A 26 24.03 8.68 6.74
N ARG A 27 23.12 8.33 5.83
CA ARG A 27 22.25 7.17 5.97
C ARG A 27 23.03 5.86 6.08
N ASN A 28 23.96 5.62 5.18
CA ASN A 28 24.80 4.42 5.18
C ASN A 28 25.65 4.32 6.45
N SER A 29 26.23 5.42 6.91
CA SER A 29 26.97 5.47 8.18
C SER A 29 26.09 5.10 9.38
N LYS A 30 24.83 5.59 9.42
CA LYS A 30 23.89 5.25 10.50
C LYS A 30 23.44 3.79 10.44
N ILE A 31 23.16 3.27 9.25
CA ILE A 31 22.83 1.84 9.04
C ILE A 31 23.98 0.97 9.52
N LYS A 32 25.22 1.25 9.09
CA LYS A 32 26.41 0.51 9.53
C LYS A 32 26.52 0.46 11.05
N ARG A 33 26.37 1.61 11.71
CA ARG A 33 26.42 1.68 13.18
C ARG A 33 25.32 0.86 13.86
N LEU A 34 24.10 0.82 13.29
CA LEU A 34 23.00 0.02 13.83
C LEU A 34 23.26 -1.48 13.67
N LEU A 35 23.83 -1.90 12.52
CA LEU A 35 24.27 -3.28 12.28
C LEU A 35 25.36 -3.70 13.28
N GLU A 36 26.39 -2.87 13.47
CA GLU A 36 27.48 -3.12 14.43
C GLU A 36 26.99 -3.28 15.87
N LYS A 37 25.88 -2.62 16.21
CA LYS A 37 25.24 -2.73 17.54
C LYS A 37 24.26 -3.90 17.64
N GLY A 38 23.95 -4.58 16.55
CA GLY A 38 22.92 -5.62 16.53
C GLY A 38 21.49 -5.11 16.71
N GLU A 39 21.24 -3.81 16.48
CA GLU A 39 19.91 -3.22 16.60
C GLU A 39 19.04 -3.50 15.36
N ILE A 40 19.66 -3.74 14.21
CA ILE A 40 19.03 -4.13 12.95
C ILE A 40 19.78 -5.28 12.30
N GLU A 41 19.07 -6.01 11.44
CA GLU A 41 19.64 -7.05 10.60
C GLU A 41 19.43 -6.76 9.13
N GLU A 42 20.36 -7.23 8.29
CA GLU A 42 20.31 -7.14 6.85
C GLU A 42 19.72 -8.42 6.28
N PHE A 43 18.83 -8.29 5.28
CA PHE A 43 18.31 -9.42 4.52
C PHE A 43 18.04 -9.03 3.07
N TYR A 44 17.87 -10.05 2.22
CA TYR A 44 17.62 -9.87 0.79
C TYR A 44 16.26 -10.40 0.42
N VAL A 45 15.56 -9.67 -0.45
CA VAL A 45 14.32 -10.12 -1.07
C VAL A 45 14.67 -10.67 -2.45
N GLU A 46 14.12 -11.84 -2.79
CA GLU A 46 14.32 -12.46 -4.09
C GLU A 46 14.02 -11.48 -5.22
N SER A 47 14.86 -11.46 -6.25
CA SER A 47 14.77 -10.55 -7.40
C SER A 47 15.01 -9.06 -7.12
N VAL A 48 15.29 -8.65 -5.86
CA VAL A 48 15.64 -7.26 -5.54
C VAL A 48 17.14 -7.15 -5.23
N LYS A 49 17.84 -6.31 -5.98
CA LYS A 49 19.32 -6.20 -5.90
C LYS A 49 19.81 -5.66 -4.56
N ASN A 50 19.08 -4.72 -3.96
CA ASN A 50 19.55 -4.00 -2.78
C ASN A 50 19.08 -4.68 -1.50
N PRO A 51 19.92 -4.69 -0.43
CA PRO A 51 19.53 -5.24 0.85
C PRO A 51 18.46 -4.39 1.53
N PHE A 52 17.67 -5.07 2.36
CA PHE A 52 16.73 -4.47 3.28
C PHE A 52 17.23 -4.61 4.72
N TYR A 53 16.73 -3.74 5.56
CA TYR A 53 17.04 -3.70 6.99
C TYR A 53 15.77 -3.80 7.80
N ILE A 54 15.78 -4.68 8.80
CA ILE A 54 14.70 -4.92 9.75
C ILE A 54 15.26 -4.76 11.17
N ARG A 55 14.44 -4.40 12.15
CA ARG A 55 14.90 -4.42 13.54
C ARG A 55 15.17 -5.86 13.95
N SER A 56 16.23 -6.09 14.74
CA SER A 56 16.59 -7.44 15.17
C SER A 56 15.46 -8.13 15.96
N GLU A 57 14.67 -7.38 16.72
CA GLU A 57 13.49 -7.88 17.43
C GLU A 57 12.31 -8.30 16.53
N ASP A 58 12.31 -7.86 15.25
CA ASP A 58 11.24 -8.14 14.29
C ASP A 58 11.60 -9.27 13.31
N THR A 59 12.81 -9.83 13.37
CA THR A 59 13.30 -10.85 12.39
C THR A 59 12.44 -12.09 12.34
N GLU A 60 11.75 -12.44 13.43
CA GLU A 60 10.80 -13.55 13.47
C GLU A 60 9.70 -13.43 12.41
N TYR A 61 9.32 -12.20 12.01
CA TYR A 61 8.28 -11.97 11.00
C TYR A 61 8.72 -12.36 9.59
N LEU A 62 10.01 -12.41 9.29
CA LEU A 62 10.51 -12.83 7.97
C LEU A 62 10.12 -14.26 7.62
N ASN A 63 9.98 -15.12 8.64
CA ASN A 63 9.63 -16.52 8.49
C ASN A 63 8.13 -16.82 8.72
N LYS A 64 7.35 -15.81 9.14
CA LYS A 64 5.92 -16.00 9.40
C LYS A 64 5.13 -15.91 8.10
N LYS A 65 4.52 -17.01 7.68
CA LYS A 65 3.56 -16.99 6.58
C LYS A 65 2.25 -16.36 7.06
N SER A 66 1.85 -15.26 6.43
CA SER A 66 0.52 -14.72 6.66
C SER A 66 -0.53 -15.70 6.11
N THR A 67 -1.40 -16.20 6.99
CA THR A 67 -2.52 -17.08 6.61
C THR A 67 -3.79 -16.30 6.31
N LYS A 68 -3.87 -15.04 6.76
CA LYS A 68 -5.06 -14.21 6.61
C LYS A 68 -4.99 -13.45 5.29
N LYS A 69 -5.88 -13.80 4.37
CA LYS A 69 -6.12 -13.02 3.16
C LYS A 69 -7.29 -12.07 3.45
N GLU A 70 -6.95 -10.86 3.87
CA GLU A 70 -7.88 -9.75 4.08
C GLU A 70 -7.69 -8.69 2.99
N VAL A 71 -8.76 -8.02 2.63
CA VAL A 71 -8.69 -6.83 1.78
C VAL A 71 -8.48 -5.60 2.66
N LYS A 72 -7.51 -4.77 2.27
CA LYS A 72 -7.21 -3.47 2.90
C LYS A 72 -7.18 -2.38 1.84
N PHE A 73 -7.78 -1.25 2.16
CA PHE A 73 -7.70 -0.03 1.36
C PHE A 73 -6.68 0.89 1.99
N LEU A 74 -5.64 1.24 1.23
CA LEU A 74 -4.52 2.00 1.76
C LEU A 74 -4.70 3.48 1.45
N ALA A 75 -4.53 4.33 2.46
CA ALA A 75 -4.52 5.77 2.26
C ALA A 75 -3.26 6.19 1.47
N PRO A 76 -3.30 7.27 0.67
CA PRO A 76 -2.15 7.73 -0.11
C PRO A 76 -0.89 8.04 0.72
N LEU A 77 -1.08 8.35 2.01
CA LEU A 77 -0.01 8.62 2.96
C LEU A 77 0.26 7.44 3.91
N ASP A 78 -0.23 6.25 3.60
CA ASP A 78 0.11 5.05 4.34
C ASP A 78 1.63 4.80 4.32
N ASN A 79 2.18 4.37 5.44
CA ASN A 79 3.62 4.14 5.58
C ASN A 79 4.18 3.17 4.54
N LEU A 80 3.41 2.17 4.12
CA LEU A 80 3.78 1.22 3.08
C LEU A 80 3.99 1.92 1.74
N LEU A 81 3.20 2.96 1.42
CA LEU A 81 3.22 3.65 0.13
C LEU A 81 4.25 4.78 0.02
N TRP A 82 5.00 5.10 1.09
CA TRP A 82 5.97 6.20 1.07
C TRP A 82 7.16 5.96 0.14
N ASP A 83 7.71 4.76 0.14
CA ASP A 83 8.78 4.41 -0.76
C ASP A 83 8.23 3.73 -2.01
N ARG A 84 7.84 4.54 -2.98
CA ARG A 84 7.21 4.08 -4.23
C ARG A 84 8.12 3.16 -5.05
N LYS A 85 9.44 3.37 -4.97
CA LYS A 85 10.38 2.49 -5.64
C LYS A 85 10.37 1.11 -4.97
N MET A 86 10.35 1.06 -3.65
CA MET A 86 10.27 -0.18 -2.89
C MET A 86 8.97 -0.95 -3.20
N ILE A 87 7.84 -0.26 -3.26
CA ILE A 87 6.54 -0.87 -3.62
C ILE A 87 6.58 -1.46 -5.02
N ARG A 88 7.16 -0.75 -5.99
CA ARG A 88 7.32 -1.25 -7.35
C ARG A 88 8.21 -2.49 -7.40
N ASP A 89 9.36 -2.44 -6.73
CA ASP A 89 10.36 -3.51 -6.80
C ASP A 89 9.90 -4.78 -6.04
N ILE A 90 9.06 -4.66 -4.99
CA ILE A 90 8.60 -5.80 -4.19
C ILE A 90 7.24 -6.34 -4.66
N PHE A 91 6.32 -5.45 -5.03
CA PHE A 91 4.92 -5.81 -5.28
C PHE A 91 4.53 -5.67 -6.77
N ASP A 92 5.45 -5.24 -7.64
CA ASP A 92 5.17 -4.90 -9.04
C ASP A 92 3.98 -3.93 -9.18
N PHE A 93 3.91 -2.96 -8.26
CA PHE A 93 2.80 -2.02 -8.17
C PHE A 93 3.28 -0.57 -8.28
N ASP A 94 2.90 0.11 -9.35
CA ASP A 94 3.23 1.51 -9.55
C ASP A 94 2.11 2.41 -9.01
N TYR A 95 2.44 3.21 -8.01
CA TYR A 95 1.51 4.10 -7.35
C TYR A 95 1.97 5.55 -7.35
N SER A 96 1.07 6.45 -7.68
CA SER A 96 1.25 7.90 -7.56
C SER A 96 -0.01 8.53 -6.98
N TRP A 97 0.16 9.38 -5.99
CA TRP A 97 -0.96 10.19 -5.50
C TRP A 97 -1.09 11.44 -6.35
N GLU A 98 -2.16 11.52 -7.13
CA GLU A 98 -2.32 12.52 -8.20
C GLU A 98 -3.06 13.79 -7.75
N VAL A 99 -3.21 14.01 -6.43
CA VAL A 99 -3.92 15.17 -5.88
C VAL A 99 -3.39 16.52 -6.38
N TYR A 100 -2.07 16.61 -6.60
CA TYR A 100 -1.43 17.81 -7.15
C TYR A 100 -1.25 17.78 -8.68
N THR A 101 -1.69 16.71 -9.32
CA THR A 101 -1.59 16.57 -10.78
C THR A 101 -2.78 17.27 -11.43
N PRO A 102 -2.54 18.14 -12.44
CA PRO A 102 -3.64 18.73 -13.21
C PRO A 102 -4.57 17.66 -13.78
N VAL A 103 -5.87 17.91 -13.78
CA VAL A 103 -6.92 16.94 -14.17
C VAL A 103 -6.59 16.25 -15.51
N ALA A 104 -6.20 17.03 -16.53
CA ALA A 104 -5.88 16.51 -17.86
C ALA A 104 -4.63 15.60 -17.93
N LYS A 105 -3.85 15.52 -16.85
CA LYS A 105 -2.62 14.71 -16.75
C LYS A 105 -2.76 13.57 -15.76
N ARG A 106 -3.90 13.43 -15.08
CA ARG A 106 -4.13 12.31 -14.16
C ARG A 106 -4.31 11.02 -14.94
N LYS A 107 -3.65 9.98 -14.49
CA LYS A 107 -3.79 8.63 -15.05
C LYS A 107 -5.03 7.93 -14.49
N PHE A 108 -5.30 8.14 -13.21
CA PHE A 108 -6.39 7.48 -12.49
C PHE A 108 -7.41 8.49 -11.97
N GLY A 109 -7.08 9.28 -10.94
CA GLY A 109 -8.05 10.18 -10.34
C GLY A 109 -7.46 11.10 -9.28
N TYR A 110 -8.33 11.81 -8.57
CA TYR A 110 -7.91 12.77 -7.56
C TYR A 110 -7.48 12.10 -6.25
N TYR A 111 -8.30 11.16 -5.75
CA TYR A 111 -8.08 10.49 -4.47
C TYR A 111 -8.20 8.98 -4.57
N VAL A 112 -7.25 8.39 -5.25
CA VAL A 112 -7.25 6.96 -5.57
C VAL A 112 -6.58 6.15 -4.47
N LEU A 113 -7.28 5.14 -3.96
CA LEU A 113 -6.84 4.24 -2.90
C LEU A 113 -6.41 2.89 -3.47
N PRO A 114 -5.18 2.43 -3.24
CA PRO A 114 -4.78 1.06 -3.55
C PRO A 114 -5.54 0.02 -2.75
N VAL A 115 -5.81 -1.11 -3.40
CA VAL A 115 -6.49 -2.27 -2.83
C VAL A 115 -5.49 -3.40 -2.65
N LEU A 116 -5.18 -3.75 -1.41
CA LEU A 116 -4.27 -4.83 -1.04
C LEU A 116 -5.07 -6.04 -0.58
N TYR A 117 -4.86 -7.20 -1.18
CA TYR A 117 -5.43 -8.48 -0.77
C TYR A 117 -4.32 -9.44 -0.31
N GLY A 118 -4.24 -9.65 0.99
CA GLY A 118 -3.11 -10.39 1.57
C GLY A 118 -1.80 -9.64 1.36
N ASN A 119 -0.98 -10.11 0.44
CA ASN A 119 0.32 -9.53 0.05
C ASN A 119 0.37 -9.08 -1.42
N GLN A 120 -0.76 -8.94 -2.10
CA GLN A 120 -0.83 -8.55 -3.50
C GLN A 120 -1.71 -7.31 -3.67
N PHE A 121 -1.23 -6.31 -4.39
CA PHE A 121 -2.08 -5.24 -4.88
C PHE A 121 -2.94 -5.77 -6.02
N ILE A 122 -4.25 -5.67 -5.86
CA ILE A 122 -5.22 -6.26 -6.81
C ILE A 122 -5.96 -5.21 -7.63
N GLY A 123 -5.84 -3.95 -7.24
CA GLY A 123 -6.51 -2.86 -7.91
C GLY A 123 -6.36 -1.55 -7.16
N ARG A 124 -7.11 -0.60 -7.62
CA ARG A 124 -7.26 0.72 -7.01
C ARG A 124 -8.66 1.25 -7.29
N PHE A 125 -9.15 2.13 -6.43
CA PHE A 125 -10.46 2.74 -6.60
C PHE A 125 -10.47 4.18 -6.11
N GLU A 126 -11.42 4.96 -6.61
CA GLU A 126 -11.67 6.32 -6.17
C GLU A 126 -13.03 6.39 -5.48
N PRO A 127 -13.06 6.46 -4.13
CA PRO A 127 -14.29 6.63 -3.39
C PRO A 127 -14.75 8.10 -3.44
N LYS A 128 -16.05 8.30 -3.37
CA LYS A 128 -16.66 9.62 -3.22
C LYS A 128 -17.81 9.56 -2.24
N GLN A 129 -17.73 10.36 -1.21
CA GLN A 129 -18.80 10.53 -0.27
C GLN A 129 -19.24 12.00 -0.26
N TYR A 130 -20.50 12.22 -0.53
CA TYR A 130 -21.08 13.55 -0.43
C TYR A 130 -21.61 13.79 0.98
N ARG A 131 -21.53 15.02 1.44
CA ARG A 131 -22.01 15.38 2.77
C ARG A 131 -23.52 15.14 2.87
N GLY A 132 -23.93 14.29 3.81
CA GLY A 132 -25.34 13.94 4.05
C GLY A 132 -25.82 12.73 3.25
N GLU A 133 -25.01 12.09 2.42
CA GLU A 133 -25.33 10.82 1.80
C GLU A 133 -25.01 9.67 2.74
N GLU A 134 -25.91 8.71 2.77
CA GLU A 134 -25.78 7.51 3.60
C GLU A 134 -24.95 6.42 2.92
N GLU A 135 -24.82 6.48 1.60
CA GLU A 135 -24.09 5.52 0.79
C GLU A 135 -22.73 6.06 0.35
N LEU A 136 -21.73 5.18 0.34
CA LEU A 136 -20.46 5.43 -0.30
C LEU A 136 -20.57 5.20 -1.80
N ARG A 137 -20.30 6.24 -2.60
CA ARG A 137 -20.22 6.13 -4.05
C ARG A 137 -18.81 5.71 -4.48
N LEU A 138 -18.71 5.00 -5.61
CA LEU A 138 -17.46 4.74 -6.30
C LEU A 138 -17.44 5.60 -7.57
N GLU A 139 -16.43 6.46 -7.70
CA GLU A 139 -16.22 7.22 -8.95
C GLU A 139 -15.60 6.32 -10.01
N ASN A 140 -14.62 5.50 -9.62
CA ASN A 140 -13.91 4.60 -10.49
C ASN A 140 -13.36 3.40 -9.74
N TRP A 141 -13.14 2.29 -10.48
CA TRP A 141 -12.44 1.10 -10.04
C TRP A 141 -11.53 0.60 -11.17
N TRP A 142 -10.30 0.28 -10.83
CA TRP A 142 -9.33 -0.31 -11.76
C TRP A 142 -8.72 -1.56 -11.14
N TRP A 143 -8.85 -2.66 -11.83
CA TRP A 143 -8.15 -3.89 -11.47
C TRP A 143 -6.71 -3.84 -12.00
N GLU A 144 -5.77 -4.41 -11.25
CA GLU A 144 -4.42 -4.65 -11.75
C GLU A 144 -4.44 -5.82 -12.74
N ASP A 145 -3.45 -5.83 -13.66
CA ASP A 145 -3.36 -6.85 -14.69
C ASP A 145 -3.15 -8.24 -14.09
N GLY A 146 -3.73 -9.25 -14.72
CA GLY A 146 -3.58 -10.65 -14.32
C GLY A 146 -4.33 -11.09 -13.07
N ILE A 147 -5.12 -10.20 -12.45
CA ILE A 147 -5.93 -10.57 -11.27
C ILE A 147 -7.06 -11.52 -11.68
N LYS A 148 -7.07 -12.71 -11.04
CA LYS A 148 -8.15 -13.69 -11.20
C LYS A 148 -9.25 -13.42 -10.20
N ILE A 149 -10.36 -12.90 -10.70
CA ILE A 149 -11.55 -12.65 -9.88
C ILE A 149 -12.28 -13.97 -9.70
N ASN A 150 -12.59 -14.31 -8.46
CA ASN A 150 -13.39 -15.47 -8.08
C ASN A 150 -14.28 -15.10 -6.88
N ASP A 151 -15.24 -15.95 -6.57
CA ASP A 151 -16.23 -15.70 -5.49
C ASP A 151 -15.58 -15.39 -4.15
N ARG A 152 -14.48 -16.10 -3.83
CA ARG A 152 -13.74 -15.85 -2.58
C ARG A 152 -13.13 -14.46 -2.53
N LEU A 153 -12.57 -13.96 -3.64
CA LEU A 153 -12.03 -12.60 -3.69
C LEU A 153 -13.13 -11.56 -3.55
N ILE A 154 -14.26 -11.78 -4.22
CA ILE A 154 -15.44 -10.89 -4.12
C ILE A 154 -15.95 -10.86 -2.68
N GLU A 155 -16.14 -12.00 -2.04
CA GLU A 155 -16.53 -12.08 -0.62
C GLU A 155 -15.59 -11.24 0.27
N LYS A 156 -14.27 -11.37 0.08
CA LYS A 156 -13.29 -10.60 0.86
C LYS A 156 -13.26 -9.11 0.52
N LEU A 157 -13.57 -8.75 -0.71
CA LEU A 157 -13.78 -7.36 -1.11
C LEU A 157 -15.00 -6.76 -0.45
N GLU A 158 -16.12 -7.47 -0.41
CA GLU A 158 -17.35 -7.04 0.26
C GLU A 158 -17.12 -6.87 1.77
N GLU A 159 -16.47 -7.82 2.42
CA GLU A 159 -16.08 -7.69 3.83
C GLU A 159 -15.18 -6.45 4.06
N GLY A 160 -14.22 -6.22 3.17
CA GLY A 160 -13.33 -5.05 3.21
C GLY A 160 -14.10 -3.74 3.02
N MET A 161 -15.00 -3.70 2.04
CA MET A 161 -15.81 -2.54 1.73
C MET A 161 -16.78 -2.20 2.88
N ASN A 162 -17.40 -3.20 3.48
CA ASN A 162 -18.26 -3.00 4.66
C ASN A 162 -17.48 -2.39 5.83
N ARG A 163 -16.24 -2.88 6.10
CA ARG A 163 -15.38 -2.25 7.12
C ARG A 163 -15.02 -0.80 6.77
N PHE A 164 -14.79 -0.53 5.50
CA PHE A 164 -14.44 0.81 5.03
C PHE A 164 -15.65 1.77 5.12
N CYS A 165 -16.85 1.33 4.73
CA CYS A 165 -18.08 2.09 4.92
C CYS A 165 -18.31 2.42 6.40
N ASN A 166 -18.19 1.42 7.29
CA ASN A 166 -18.31 1.64 8.72
C ASN A 166 -17.30 2.66 9.26
N TYR A 167 -16.05 2.62 8.79
CA TYR A 167 -15.02 3.59 9.15
C TYR A 167 -15.37 5.02 8.71
N LEU A 168 -15.98 5.17 7.53
CA LEU A 168 -16.42 6.47 6.99
C LEU A 168 -17.75 6.94 7.58
N GLY A 169 -18.48 6.11 8.30
CA GLY A 169 -19.84 6.38 8.77
C GLY A 169 -20.91 6.26 7.68
N ALA A 170 -20.59 5.61 6.56
CA ALA A 170 -21.56 5.25 5.53
C ALA A 170 -22.28 3.94 5.90
N GLN A 171 -23.54 3.81 5.52
CA GLN A 171 -24.31 2.58 5.78
C GLN A 171 -23.82 1.42 4.89
N GLN A 172 -23.57 1.70 3.62
CA GLN A 172 -23.13 0.73 2.61
C GLN A 172 -22.48 1.42 1.41
N VAL A 173 -21.82 0.65 0.55
CA VAL A 173 -21.43 1.10 -0.78
C VAL A 173 -22.67 1.11 -1.70
N ASN A 174 -22.74 2.05 -2.63
CA ASN A 174 -23.82 2.09 -3.61
C ASN A 174 -23.77 0.85 -4.49
N LYS A 175 -24.91 0.13 -4.56
CA LYS A 175 -25.01 -1.19 -5.23
C LYS A 175 -24.80 -1.11 -6.72
N ASP A 176 -25.28 -0.06 -7.36
CA ASP A 176 -25.15 0.11 -8.82
C ASP A 176 -23.69 0.38 -9.18
N ASP A 177 -23.00 1.24 -8.43
CA ASP A 177 -21.56 1.47 -8.62
C ASP A 177 -20.77 0.17 -8.40
N TRP A 178 -21.08 -0.57 -7.34
CA TRP A 178 -20.42 -1.85 -7.05
C TRP A 178 -20.59 -2.86 -8.17
N ASN A 179 -21.82 -3.08 -8.61
CA ASN A 179 -22.12 -4.02 -9.68
C ASN A 179 -21.46 -3.62 -11.00
N ASN A 180 -21.56 -2.34 -11.38
CA ASN A 180 -21.07 -1.87 -12.66
C ASN A 180 -19.54 -1.77 -12.75
N MET A 181 -18.87 -1.46 -11.65
CA MET A 181 -17.43 -1.20 -11.66
C MET A 181 -16.59 -2.37 -11.14
N VAL A 182 -17.12 -3.14 -10.20
CA VAL A 182 -16.36 -4.20 -9.53
C VAL A 182 -16.72 -5.58 -10.10
N LEU A 183 -18.00 -5.86 -10.32
CA LEU A 183 -18.48 -7.18 -10.77
C LEU A 183 -18.60 -7.29 -12.30
N ASN A 184 -19.07 -6.26 -12.99
CA ASN A 184 -19.21 -6.26 -14.44
C ASN A 184 -17.92 -5.68 -15.08
N ARG A 185 -17.14 -6.55 -15.70
CA ARG A 185 -15.96 -6.19 -16.50
C ARG A 185 -16.32 -5.96 -17.96
#